data_bd37425bea847c883c191f90c27da2d6
#
_entry.id   bd37425bea847c883c191f90c27da2d6
#
_cell.length_a   1.000
_cell.length_b   1.000
_cell.length_c   1.000
_cell.angle_alpha   90.00
_cell.angle_beta   90.00
_cell.angle_gamma   90.00
#
_symmetry.space_group_name_H-M   'P 1'
#
loop_
_entity.id
_entity.type
_entity.pdbx_description
1 polymer ?
#
loop_
_entity_poly.entity_id
_entity_poly.type
_entity_poly.pdbx_seq_one_letter_code
_entity_poly.pdbx_strand_id
1 'polypeptide(L)'
;LLDTNFINVNMNYTNITISDLKNVYFKETRLKNANLQNNKVKNIKFQEADLTQIQIFQTSLNGIDLSKCKIDGIAISIDDIKGAQINQVQALDLIYLLGVKII
;
A
#
# COMPACT_ATOMS: atom_id res chain seq x y z
N LEU A 1 9.80 6.07 -10.62
CA LEU A 1 10.66 6.49 -9.52
C LEU A 1 11.77 5.48 -9.28
N LEU A 2 12.98 5.97 -9.13
CA LEU A 2 14.17 5.16 -8.96
C LEU A 2 14.98 5.66 -7.77
N ASP A 3 15.30 4.74 -6.82
CA ASP A 3 16.17 5.05 -5.68
C ASP A 3 15.72 6.30 -4.93
N THR A 4 14.43 6.38 -4.63
CA THR A 4 13.81 7.59 -4.06
C THR A 4 13.32 7.31 -2.65
N ASN A 5 13.64 8.20 -1.70
CA ASN A 5 13.15 8.14 -0.33
C ASN A 5 12.20 9.32 -0.07
N PHE A 6 11.01 9.00 0.42
CA PHE A 6 10.07 9.98 0.94
C PHE A 6 10.04 9.83 2.46
N ILE A 7 10.47 10.85 3.18
CA ILE A 7 10.55 10.81 4.64
C ILE A 7 9.73 11.96 5.21
N ASN A 8 8.70 11.62 5.97
CA ASN A 8 7.81 12.58 6.62
C ASN A 8 7.20 13.59 5.61
N VAL A 9 6.72 13.06 4.49
CA VAL A 9 6.13 13.87 3.42
C VAL A 9 4.61 13.68 3.40
N ASN A 10 3.88 14.75 3.13
CA ASN A 10 2.45 14.64 2.87
C ASN A 10 2.22 14.40 1.38
N MET A 11 1.84 13.18 1.04
CA MET A 11 1.52 12.77 -0.32
C MET A 11 0.05 12.34 -0.45
N ASN A 12 -0.82 12.85 0.42
CA ASN A 12 -2.25 12.56 0.34
C ASN A 12 -2.80 12.99 -1.03
N TYR A 13 -3.66 12.17 -1.62
CA TYR A 13 -4.30 12.42 -2.91
C TYR A 13 -3.34 12.46 -4.12
N THR A 14 -2.09 12.04 -3.94
CA THR A 14 -1.10 12.03 -5.03
C THR A 14 -1.39 10.89 -6.01
N ASN A 15 -1.13 11.12 -7.29
CA ASN A 15 -1.17 10.08 -8.31
C ASN A 15 0.24 9.63 -8.68
N ILE A 16 0.51 8.34 -8.50
CA ILE A 16 1.73 7.68 -8.97
C ILE A 16 1.26 6.45 -9.75
N THR A 17 1.03 6.61 -11.04
CA THR A 17 0.42 5.56 -11.86
C THR A 17 1.25 5.30 -13.13
N ILE A 18 1.13 4.07 -13.67
CA ILE A 18 1.77 3.66 -14.92
C ILE A 18 3.28 3.95 -14.85
N SER A 19 3.92 3.54 -13.75
CA SER A 19 5.33 3.82 -13.48
C SER A 19 6.07 2.58 -13.05
N ASP A 20 7.38 2.63 -13.18
CA ASP A 20 8.25 1.65 -12.54
C ASP A 20 8.72 2.22 -11.21
N LEU A 21 8.46 1.49 -10.12
CA LEU A 21 8.88 1.86 -8.77
C LEU A 21 9.99 0.91 -8.33
N LYS A 22 11.22 1.38 -8.32
CA LYS A 22 12.38 0.57 -7.97
C LYS A 22 13.16 1.25 -6.84
N ASN A 23 13.38 0.50 -5.75
CA ASN A 23 14.09 1.00 -4.57
C ASN A 23 13.46 2.30 -4.05
N VAL A 24 12.16 2.27 -3.81
CA VAL A 24 11.42 3.42 -3.30
C VAL A 24 11.02 3.15 -1.85
N TYR A 25 11.30 4.10 -0.97
CA TYR A 25 11.06 3.99 0.46
C TYR A 25 10.13 5.11 0.92
N PHE A 26 9.02 4.74 1.55
CA PHE A 26 8.08 5.67 2.16
C PHE A 26 8.14 5.50 3.67
N LYS A 27 8.73 6.46 4.37
CA LYS A 27 8.85 6.43 5.83
C LYS A 27 8.08 7.59 6.44
N GLU A 28 7.19 7.28 7.37
CA GLU A 28 6.37 8.28 8.06
C GLU A 28 5.67 9.24 7.08
N THR A 29 5.37 8.72 5.90
CA THR A 29 4.79 9.49 4.80
C THR A 29 3.29 9.19 4.71
N ARG A 30 2.51 10.23 4.45
CA ARG A 30 1.07 10.13 4.33
C ARG A 30 0.68 9.98 2.86
N LEU A 31 -0.02 8.88 2.57
CA LEU A 31 -0.50 8.53 1.23
C LEU A 31 -2.00 8.28 1.24
N LYS A 32 -2.71 8.95 2.13
CA LYS A 32 -4.16 8.80 2.26
C LYS A 32 -4.85 9.19 0.96
N ASN A 33 -5.71 8.31 0.46
CA ASN A 33 -6.42 8.50 -0.80
C ASN A 33 -5.49 8.71 -2.01
N ALA A 34 -4.24 8.31 -1.92
CA ALA A 34 -3.34 8.34 -3.07
C ALA A 34 -3.70 7.22 -4.05
N ASN A 35 -3.25 7.38 -5.29
CA ASN A 35 -3.50 6.40 -6.34
C ASN A 35 -2.15 5.84 -6.83
N LEU A 36 -1.93 4.55 -6.60
CA LEU A 36 -0.75 3.82 -7.03
C LEU A 36 -1.11 2.66 -7.97
N GLN A 37 -2.00 2.88 -8.90
CA GLN A 37 -2.46 1.84 -9.82
C GLN A 37 -1.49 1.65 -11.00
N ASN A 38 -1.44 0.42 -11.54
CA ASN A 38 -0.70 0.08 -12.74
C ASN A 38 0.81 0.34 -12.64
N ASN A 39 1.41 0.04 -11.50
CA ASN A 39 2.84 0.20 -11.29
C ASN A 39 3.56 -1.15 -11.31
N LYS A 40 4.75 -1.16 -11.87
CA LYS A 40 5.70 -2.25 -11.68
C LYS A 40 6.54 -1.94 -10.45
N VAL A 41 6.59 -2.87 -9.52
CA VAL A 41 7.25 -2.65 -8.23
C VAL A 41 8.43 -3.59 -8.10
N LYS A 42 9.59 -3.03 -7.78
CA LYS A 42 10.78 -3.79 -7.42
C LYS A 42 11.43 -3.12 -6.21
N ASN A 43 11.33 -3.78 -5.05
CA ASN A 43 11.90 -3.30 -3.80
C ASN A 43 11.29 -1.96 -3.35
N ILE A 44 10.03 -2.01 -2.94
CA ILE A 44 9.35 -0.89 -2.31
C ILE A 44 9.21 -1.18 -0.81
N LYS A 45 9.34 -0.16 0.03
CA LYS A 45 9.14 -0.28 1.48
C LYS A 45 8.22 0.80 1.99
N PHE A 46 7.33 0.40 2.90
CA PHE A 46 6.48 1.32 3.66
C PHE A 46 6.78 1.14 5.14
N GLN A 47 7.19 2.19 5.82
CA GLN A 47 7.42 2.17 7.26
C GLN A 47 6.64 3.30 7.94
N GLU A 48 5.72 2.92 8.82
CA GLU A 48 4.89 3.89 9.53
C GLU A 48 4.20 4.88 8.58
N ALA A 49 3.79 4.37 7.41
CA ALA A 49 3.09 5.17 6.42
C ALA A 49 1.58 5.10 6.65
N ASP A 50 0.88 6.16 6.30
CA ASP A 50 -0.58 6.19 6.30
C ASP A 50 -1.08 5.86 4.90
N LEU A 51 -1.59 4.63 4.73
CA LEU A 51 -2.12 4.12 3.47
C LEU A 51 -3.64 4.05 3.49
N THR A 52 -4.28 4.81 4.37
CA THR A 52 -5.74 4.82 4.50
C THR A 52 -6.39 5.15 3.17
N GLN A 53 -7.30 4.29 2.71
CA GLN A 53 -8.03 4.45 1.47
C GLN A 53 -7.16 4.64 0.23
N ILE A 54 -5.91 4.18 0.26
CA ILE A 54 -5.04 4.18 -0.92
C ILE A 54 -5.62 3.23 -1.97
N GLN A 55 -5.48 3.57 -3.24
CA GLN A 55 -5.91 2.72 -4.34
C GLN A 55 -4.69 2.06 -4.97
N ILE A 56 -4.63 0.73 -4.88
CA ILE A 56 -3.51 -0.07 -5.40
C ILE A 56 -4.08 -1.23 -6.21
N PHE A 57 -4.48 -0.98 -7.45
CA PHE A 57 -4.89 -2.02 -8.38
C PHE A 57 -3.81 -2.25 -9.42
N GLN A 58 -3.64 -3.52 -9.86
CA GLN A 58 -2.63 -3.91 -10.84
C GLN A 58 -1.22 -3.50 -10.40
N THR A 59 -0.98 -3.57 -9.09
CA THR A 59 0.31 -3.28 -8.46
C THR A 59 0.51 -4.31 -7.37
N SER A 60 1.41 -5.28 -7.59
CA SER A 60 1.62 -6.38 -6.64
C SER A 60 2.34 -5.89 -5.39
N LEU A 61 1.82 -6.28 -4.23
CA LEU A 61 2.45 -6.05 -2.94
C LEU A 61 3.12 -7.30 -2.38
N ASN A 62 3.39 -8.30 -3.23
CA ASN A 62 4.04 -9.54 -2.80
C ASN A 62 5.38 -9.23 -2.12
N GLY A 63 5.56 -9.79 -0.91
CA GLY A 63 6.78 -9.62 -0.13
C GLY A 63 6.91 -8.29 0.59
N ILE A 64 5.93 -7.40 0.47
CA ILE A 64 5.98 -6.08 1.11
C ILE A 64 5.39 -6.16 2.51
N ASP A 65 6.10 -5.61 3.50
CA ASP A 65 5.68 -5.55 4.89
C ASP A 65 4.84 -4.29 5.14
N LEU A 66 3.56 -4.49 5.42
CA LEU A 66 2.61 -3.42 5.75
C LEU A 66 2.28 -3.38 7.25
N SER A 67 2.94 -4.21 8.07
CA SER A 67 2.50 -4.48 9.44
C SER A 67 2.54 -3.25 10.36
N LYS A 68 3.30 -2.22 10.02
CA LYS A 68 3.41 -0.98 10.80
C LYS A 68 2.74 0.21 10.14
N CYS A 69 1.91 -0.05 9.14
CA CYS A 69 1.20 1.00 8.40
C CYS A 69 -0.28 1.03 8.77
N LYS A 70 -0.93 2.15 8.49
CA LYS A 70 -2.39 2.21 8.52
C LYS A 70 -2.91 1.82 7.15
N ILE A 71 -3.80 0.82 7.11
CA ILE A 71 -4.33 0.30 5.85
C ILE A 71 -5.86 0.31 5.80
N ASP A 72 -6.51 1.08 6.66
CA ASP A 72 -7.97 1.14 6.73
C ASP A 72 -8.56 1.53 5.37
N GLY A 73 -9.48 0.74 4.86
CA GLY A 73 -10.17 1.06 3.61
C GLY A 73 -9.30 0.97 2.36
N ILE A 74 -8.16 0.27 2.42
CA ILE A 74 -7.30 0.07 1.25
C ILE A 74 -8.09 -0.57 0.10
N ALA A 75 -7.96 0.00 -1.10
CA ALA A 75 -8.58 -0.52 -2.30
C ALA A 75 -7.55 -1.28 -3.12
N ILE A 76 -7.64 -2.61 -3.08
CA ILE A 76 -6.68 -3.52 -3.70
C ILE A 76 -7.40 -4.81 -4.10
N SER A 77 -6.94 -5.46 -5.16
CA SER A 77 -7.45 -6.78 -5.51
C SER A 77 -6.79 -7.87 -4.65
N ILE A 78 -7.48 -9.02 -4.53
CA ILE A 78 -6.93 -10.18 -3.79
C ILE A 78 -5.62 -10.63 -4.42
N ASP A 79 -5.51 -10.62 -5.73
CA ASP A 79 -4.28 -11.04 -6.41
C ASP A 79 -3.11 -10.12 -6.09
N ASP A 80 -3.34 -8.83 -5.95
CA ASP A 80 -2.28 -7.87 -5.66
C ASP A 80 -1.83 -7.90 -4.20
N ILE A 81 -2.71 -8.26 -3.26
CA ILE A 81 -2.36 -8.36 -1.84
C ILE A 81 -1.68 -9.67 -1.45
N LYS A 82 -1.74 -10.68 -2.32
CA LYS A 82 -1.11 -11.97 -2.03
C LYS A 82 0.36 -11.81 -1.71
N GLY A 83 0.81 -12.43 -0.60
CA GLY A 83 2.20 -12.42 -0.17
C GLY A 83 2.63 -11.18 0.59
N ALA A 84 1.77 -10.17 0.74
CA ALA A 84 2.04 -9.05 1.61
C ALA A 84 2.03 -9.50 3.08
N GLN A 85 2.81 -8.83 3.92
CA GLN A 85 2.91 -9.12 5.35
C GLN A 85 2.10 -8.11 6.12
N ILE A 86 1.23 -8.60 7.01
CA ILE A 86 0.36 -7.76 7.84
C ILE A 86 0.36 -8.26 9.28
N ASN A 87 -0.15 -7.45 10.21
CA ASN A 87 -0.39 -7.89 11.58
C ASN A 87 -1.84 -8.37 11.75
N GLN A 88 -2.15 -8.94 12.94
CA GLN A 88 -3.46 -9.51 13.21
C GLN A 88 -4.60 -8.50 13.17
N VAL A 89 -4.36 -7.30 13.66
CA VAL A 89 -5.39 -6.23 13.66
C VAL A 89 -5.72 -5.81 12.23
N GLN A 90 -4.71 -5.71 11.38
CA GLN A 90 -4.89 -5.37 9.97
C GLN A 90 -5.69 -6.43 9.20
N ALA A 91 -5.66 -7.68 9.64
CA ALA A 91 -6.44 -8.73 9.00
C ALA A 91 -7.93 -8.40 8.98
N LEU A 92 -8.44 -7.73 10.02
CA LEU A 92 -9.83 -7.28 10.07
C LEU A 92 -10.13 -6.21 9.02
N ASP A 93 -9.15 -5.37 8.72
CA ASP A 93 -9.30 -4.31 7.71
C ASP A 93 -9.37 -4.87 6.30
N LEU A 94 -8.88 -6.10 6.09
CA LEU A 94 -8.82 -6.74 4.77
C LEU A 94 -9.91 -7.79 4.55
N ILE A 95 -10.65 -8.18 5.59
CA ILE A 95 -11.62 -9.28 5.50
C ILE A 95 -12.72 -8.99 4.46
N TYR A 96 -13.06 -7.72 4.26
CA TYR A 96 -14.08 -7.33 3.29
C TYR A 96 -13.71 -7.74 1.85
N LEU A 97 -12.42 -7.91 1.56
CA LEU A 97 -11.97 -8.34 0.22
C LEU A 97 -12.47 -9.74 -0.14
N LEU A 98 -12.81 -10.55 0.87
CA LEU A 98 -13.33 -11.90 0.69
C LEU A 98 -14.85 -11.95 0.59
N GLY A 99 -15.52 -10.80 0.71
CA GLY A 99 -16.99 -10.76 0.74
C GLY A 99 -17.59 -11.31 2.02
N VAL A 100 -16.80 -11.51 3.06
CA VAL A 100 -17.26 -12.04 4.35
C VAL A 100 -17.74 -10.91 5.24
N LYS A 101 -18.83 -11.13 5.95
CA LYS A 101 -19.37 -10.18 6.93
C LYS A 101 -19.00 -10.60 8.34
N ILE A 102 -18.59 -9.63 9.14
CA ILE A 102 -18.38 -9.82 10.59
C ILE A 102 -19.65 -9.33 11.31
N ILE A 103 -20.24 -10.20 12.07
CA ILE A 103 -21.47 -9.89 12.81
C ILE A 103 -21.25 -9.91 14.32
#